data_a0e6b9abbcf57f37b6da4c75c0d615db
#
_entry.id   a0e6b9abbcf57f37b6da4c75c0d615db
#
_cell.length_a   1.000
_cell.length_b   1.000
_cell.length_c   1.000
_cell.angle_alpha   90.00
_cell.angle_beta   90.00
_cell.angle_gamma   90.00
#
_symmetry.space_group_name_H-M   'P 1'
#
loop_
_entity.id
_entity.type
_entity.pdbx_description
1 polymer ?
#
loop_
_entity_poly.entity_id
_entity_poly.type
_entity_poly.pdbx_seq_one_letter_code
_entity_poly.pdbx_strand_id
1 'polypeptide(L)'
;MLWVCAALTDGDRVAARAAAGGMIDPGLTGGAEVRMLDIPPALFQRAYNAVANSTLWFVHHMLYATPSQPSFGPSFARDWEAFRSYNEMFAAALADAAAAAAERGGPPARAIIQDYHLCLAPRLLARGAPGVRIAHFSHTPWAPPDYYRILPDDVGREVLAGILGADHAGFLCRRWADAFVDCCEQFLGAKVDAGRRQVTCDGHVTSIGVHPLGVDAGQLRARAAERDVLSRMAALADATAGRKLIVRGDRTELSKNIVRGLEAYRELLRSRPEWRGKVVHVAFAYPSRHDLPEYREYTAAVQRMARQIQDEFAAPGWDPLLLDVHDDYARSLAACRLADVMLVNPIRDGMNLVAKEGPILSDGGCAVVLSTEAGAAAELGAEALLVNPFDVSQTAQALHEALTMSDEERSRRSAALATASAAMPPSRWLAEQVEALDQAGAC
;
A
#
# COMPACT_ATOMS: atom_id res chain seq x y z
N MET A 1 11.77 16.36 14.29
CA MET A 1 10.87 16.13 13.11
C MET A 1 9.45 16.32 13.59
N LEU A 2 8.66 17.15 12.92
CA LEU A 2 7.25 17.34 13.23
C LEU A 2 6.37 16.54 12.27
N TRP A 3 5.44 15.75 12.80
CA TRP A 3 4.38 15.09 12.05
C TRP A 3 3.12 15.94 12.06
N VAL A 4 2.55 16.19 10.88
CA VAL A 4 1.25 16.84 10.74
C VAL A 4 0.25 15.79 10.23
N CYS A 5 -0.79 15.52 11.00
CA CYS A 5 -1.78 14.49 10.66
C CYS A 5 -3.21 14.94 10.98
N ALA A 6 -4.20 14.24 10.42
CA ALA A 6 -5.60 14.42 10.77
C ALA A 6 -6.00 13.58 11.99
N ALA A 7 -6.89 14.10 12.83
CA ALA A 7 -7.61 13.33 13.82
C ALA A 7 -8.57 12.35 13.13
N LEU A 8 -8.39 11.04 13.33
CA LEU A 8 -9.19 10.00 12.69
C LEU A 8 -10.39 9.56 13.55
N THR A 9 -10.18 9.42 14.86
CA THR A 9 -11.19 8.97 15.81
C THR A 9 -11.75 10.12 16.63
N ASP A 10 -12.86 9.90 17.33
CA ASP A 10 -13.40 10.88 18.27
C ASP A 10 -12.42 11.16 19.41
N GLY A 11 -11.67 10.15 19.87
CA GLY A 11 -10.61 10.32 20.87
C GLY A 11 -9.49 11.23 20.36
N ASP A 12 -9.05 11.06 19.12
CA ASP A 12 -8.04 11.93 18.49
C ASP A 12 -8.52 13.38 18.40
N ARG A 13 -9.81 13.59 18.04
CA ARG A 13 -10.41 14.94 17.96
C ARG A 13 -10.45 15.60 19.32
N VAL A 14 -10.80 14.86 20.39
CA VAL A 14 -10.77 15.37 21.76
C VAL A 14 -9.34 15.77 22.16
N ALA A 15 -8.36 14.93 21.86
CA ALA A 15 -6.95 15.22 22.14
C ALA A 15 -6.45 16.46 21.36
N ALA A 16 -6.77 16.54 20.06
CA ALA A 16 -6.39 17.68 19.21
C ALA A 16 -6.98 19.01 19.72
N ARG A 17 -8.25 19.00 20.16
CA ARG A 17 -8.92 20.20 20.71
C ARG A 17 -8.36 20.63 22.05
N ALA A 18 -7.98 19.66 22.89
CA ALA A 18 -7.40 19.95 24.22
C ALA A 18 -5.96 20.48 24.10
N ALA A 19 -5.26 20.20 23.02
CA ALA A 19 -3.88 20.59 22.79
C ALA A 19 -3.78 21.98 22.16
N ALA A 20 -2.91 22.84 22.69
CA ALA A 20 -2.67 24.17 22.15
C ALA A 20 -2.16 24.06 20.70
N GLY A 21 -2.90 24.63 19.74
CA GLY A 21 -2.57 24.56 18.31
C GLY A 21 -2.51 23.15 17.73
N GLY A 22 -3.16 22.15 18.40
CA GLY A 22 -3.15 20.75 17.98
C GLY A 22 -1.83 20.00 18.27
N MET A 23 -0.91 20.60 19.03
CA MET A 23 0.37 19.94 19.42
C MET A 23 0.15 18.93 20.54
N ILE A 24 0.25 17.66 20.21
CA ILE A 24 0.06 16.56 21.15
C ILE A 24 1.30 16.42 22.04
N ASP A 25 1.06 16.12 23.33
CA ASP A 25 2.14 15.87 24.30
C ASP A 25 3.06 14.74 23.79
N PRO A 26 4.38 14.98 23.61
CA PRO A 26 5.33 13.97 23.18
C PRO A 26 5.35 12.70 24.07
N GLY A 27 4.97 12.81 25.33
CA GLY A 27 4.82 11.67 26.22
C GLY A 27 3.74 10.67 25.78
N LEU A 28 2.73 11.12 25.03
CA LEU A 28 1.67 10.28 24.44
C LEU A 28 2.01 9.71 23.07
N THR A 29 3.05 10.24 22.42
CA THR A 29 3.44 9.90 21.04
C THR A 29 4.80 9.19 20.96
N GLY A 30 5.29 8.64 22.09
CA GLY A 30 6.59 7.98 22.12
C GLY A 30 7.78 8.93 21.89
N GLY A 31 7.61 10.22 22.18
CA GLY A 31 8.64 11.26 22.00
C GLY A 31 8.61 11.97 20.66
N ALA A 32 7.67 11.60 19.76
CA ALA A 32 7.50 12.29 18.48
C ALA A 32 6.75 13.62 18.66
N GLU A 33 7.17 14.67 17.95
CA GLU A 33 6.41 15.92 17.84
C GLU A 33 5.28 15.71 16.83
N VAL A 34 4.03 15.83 17.28
CA VAL A 34 2.82 15.62 16.46
C VAL A 34 1.91 16.84 16.54
N ARG A 35 1.57 17.42 15.39
CA ARG A 35 0.48 18.38 15.23
C ARG A 35 -0.71 17.67 14.60
N MET A 36 -1.77 17.50 15.37
CA MET A 36 -2.98 16.84 14.94
C MET A 36 -4.07 17.87 14.57
N LEU A 37 -4.59 17.75 13.36
CA LEU A 37 -5.61 18.67 12.85
C LEU A 37 -7.01 18.13 13.16
N ASP A 38 -7.81 18.91 13.88
CA ASP A 38 -9.24 18.64 14.09
C ASP A 38 -10.04 19.13 12.87
N ILE A 39 -10.14 18.25 11.87
CA ILE A 39 -10.86 18.51 10.64
C ILE A 39 -12.36 18.28 10.87
N PRO A 40 -13.25 19.20 10.46
CA PRO A 40 -14.68 19.01 10.61
C PRO A 40 -15.16 17.68 10.04
N PRO A 41 -15.96 16.86 10.75
CA PRO A 41 -16.33 15.51 10.33
C PRO A 41 -16.96 15.44 8.94
N ALA A 42 -17.82 16.39 8.58
CA ALA A 42 -18.45 16.45 7.26
C ALA A 42 -17.46 16.70 6.12
N LEU A 43 -16.43 17.53 6.37
CA LEU A 43 -15.36 17.80 5.43
C LEU A 43 -14.46 16.56 5.29
N PHE A 44 -14.07 15.98 6.43
CA PHE A 44 -13.28 14.73 6.45
C PHE A 44 -13.96 13.60 5.68
N GLN A 45 -15.26 13.37 5.92
CA GLN A 45 -16.01 12.33 5.23
C GLN A 45 -15.99 12.51 3.71
N ARG A 46 -16.17 13.75 3.22
CA ARG A 46 -16.14 14.06 1.79
C ARG A 46 -14.74 13.94 1.20
N ALA A 47 -13.75 14.55 1.85
CA ALA A 47 -12.38 14.58 1.35
C ALA A 47 -11.69 13.21 1.44
N TYR A 48 -11.67 12.64 2.63
CA TYR A 48 -10.91 11.43 2.92
C TYR A 48 -11.61 10.17 2.40
N ASN A 49 -12.93 10.01 2.66
CA ASN A 49 -13.64 8.80 2.26
C ASN A 49 -14.13 8.87 0.82
N ALA A 50 -14.88 9.93 0.42
CA ALA A 50 -15.49 9.95 -0.91
C ALA A 50 -14.49 10.26 -2.02
N VAL A 51 -13.56 11.23 -1.84
CA VAL A 51 -12.57 11.54 -2.88
C VAL A 51 -11.36 10.64 -2.78
N ALA A 52 -10.61 10.70 -1.68
CA ALA A 52 -9.35 9.95 -1.60
C ALA A 52 -9.59 8.43 -1.69
N ASN A 53 -10.33 7.85 -0.74
CA ASN A 53 -10.46 6.39 -0.61
C ASN A 53 -11.43 5.73 -1.60
N SER A 54 -12.38 6.49 -2.18
CA SER A 54 -13.34 5.92 -3.12
C SER A 54 -13.09 6.35 -4.57
N THR A 55 -12.54 7.56 -4.82
CA THR A 55 -12.29 8.00 -6.19
C THR A 55 -10.84 7.80 -6.60
N LEU A 56 -9.89 8.47 -5.95
CA LEU A 56 -8.48 8.42 -6.34
C LEU A 56 -7.89 7.01 -6.14
N TRP A 57 -8.24 6.35 -5.05
CA TRP A 57 -7.86 4.96 -4.81
C TRP A 57 -8.34 4.03 -5.93
N PHE A 58 -9.62 4.13 -6.32
CA PHE A 58 -10.20 3.31 -7.39
C PHE A 58 -9.56 3.58 -8.75
N VAL A 59 -9.28 4.84 -9.06
CA VAL A 59 -8.58 5.20 -10.30
C VAL A 59 -7.19 4.60 -10.33
N HIS A 60 -6.38 4.83 -9.30
CA HIS A 60 -4.99 4.36 -9.30
C HIS A 60 -4.87 2.83 -9.29
N HIS A 61 -5.81 2.12 -8.67
CA HIS A 61 -5.86 0.66 -8.69
C HIS A 61 -6.66 0.07 -9.85
N MET A 62 -7.24 0.91 -10.73
CA MET A 62 -8.04 0.52 -11.89
C MET A 62 -9.22 -0.40 -11.53
N LEU A 63 -9.99 -0.03 -10.49
CA LEU A 63 -11.01 -0.88 -9.88
C LEU A 63 -12.44 -0.62 -10.38
N TYR A 64 -12.67 0.42 -11.17
CA TYR A 64 -14.01 0.72 -11.66
C TYR A 64 -14.49 -0.28 -12.72
N ALA A 65 -15.75 -0.71 -12.58
CA ALA A 65 -16.47 -1.41 -13.62
C ALA A 65 -16.92 -0.40 -14.69
N THR A 66 -16.03 -0.02 -15.58
CA THR A 66 -16.16 1.10 -16.51
C THR A 66 -17.42 1.13 -17.39
N PRO A 67 -18.10 0.00 -17.71
CA PRO A 67 -19.40 0.06 -18.39
C PRO A 67 -20.52 0.75 -17.57
N SER A 68 -20.37 0.83 -16.24
CA SER A 68 -21.40 1.38 -15.34
C SER A 68 -20.88 2.40 -14.34
N GLN A 69 -19.57 2.46 -14.11
CA GLN A 69 -18.92 3.31 -13.10
C GLN A 69 -17.56 3.84 -13.60
N PRO A 70 -17.10 5.02 -13.12
CA PRO A 70 -17.79 5.96 -12.22
C PRO A 70 -18.76 6.89 -12.95
N SER A 71 -19.55 7.66 -12.17
CA SER A 71 -20.34 8.80 -12.66
C SER A 71 -20.03 10.03 -11.82
N PHE A 72 -19.55 11.10 -12.44
CA PHE A 72 -19.20 12.35 -11.78
C PHE A 72 -20.29 13.40 -12.00
N GLY A 73 -21.00 13.73 -10.95
CA GLY A 73 -22.11 14.69 -10.98
C GLY A 73 -21.93 15.80 -9.93
N PRO A 74 -22.98 16.62 -9.68
CA PRO A 74 -22.91 17.75 -8.73
C PRO A 74 -22.54 17.35 -7.29
N SER A 75 -22.78 16.10 -6.88
CA SER A 75 -22.32 15.63 -5.57
C SER A 75 -20.81 15.53 -5.53
N PHE A 76 -20.22 14.95 -6.57
CA PHE A 76 -18.76 14.83 -6.67
C PHE A 76 -18.07 16.20 -6.69
N ALA A 77 -18.64 17.19 -7.36
CA ALA A 77 -18.09 18.56 -7.36
C ALA A 77 -17.99 19.14 -5.93
N ARG A 78 -19.02 18.88 -5.08
CA ARG A 78 -18.97 19.30 -3.66
C ARG A 78 -17.96 18.49 -2.84
N ASP A 79 -17.77 17.22 -3.16
CA ASP A 79 -16.81 16.36 -2.50
C ASP A 79 -15.38 16.78 -2.89
N TRP A 80 -15.17 17.16 -4.16
CA TRP A 80 -13.90 17.71 -4.65
C TRP A 80 -13.53 19.04 -3.99
N GLU A 81 -14.51 19.94 -3.79
CA GLU A 81 -14.27 21.19 -3.07
C GLU A 81 -13.87 20.94 -1.60
N ALA A 82 -14.50 19.95 -0.95
CA ALA A 82 -14.08 19.54 0.37
C ALA A 82 -12.65 18.95 0.37
N PHE A 83 -12.26 18.25 -0.69
CA PHE A 83 -10.91 17.72 -0.84
C PHE A 83 -9.87 18.83 -1.03
N ARG A 84 -10.20 19.90 -1.78
CA ARG A 84 -9.37 21.10 -1.84
C ARG A 84 -9.17 21.71 -0.46
N SER A 85 -10.28 21.98 0.25
CA SER A 85 -10.22 22.55 1.61
C SER A 85 -9.44 21.68 2.59
N TYR A 86 -9.55 20.35 2.48
CA TYR A 86 -8.75 19.42 3.27
C TYR A 86 -7.25 19.61 3.03
N ASN A 87 -6.84 19.69 1.76
CA ASN A 87 -5.43 19.90 1.38
C ASN A 87 -4.94 21.31 1.78
N GLU A 88 -5.79 22.34 1.71
CA GLU A 88 -5.48 23.71 2.16
C GLU A 88 -5.18 23.73 3.67
N MET A 89 -5.95 23.02 4.48
CA MET A 89 -5.69 22.94 5.93
C MET A 89 -4.32 22.34 6.23
N PHE A 90 -3.92 21.28 5.52
CA PHE A 90 -2.58 20.70 5.66
C PHE A 90 -1.48 21.63 5.17
N ALA A 91 -1.65 22.26 4.02
CA ALA A 91 -0.67 23.21 3.48
C ALA A 91 -0.46 24.39 4.42
N ALA A 92 -1.54 24.94 5.00
CA ALA A 92 -1.47 26.00 5.99
C ALA A 92 -0.72 25.55 7.27
N ALA A 93 -1.05 24.36 7.80
CA ALA A 93 -0.39 23.82 8.98
C ALA A 93 1.11 23.58 8.76
N LEU A 94 1.51 23.15 7.57
CA LEU A 94 2.92 22.99 7.20
C LEU A 94 3.63 24.33 7.03
N ALA A 95 2.96 25.34 6.43
CA ALA A 95 3.50 26.69 6.29
C ALA A 95 3.74 27.35 7.68
N ASP A 96 2.77 27.25 8.59
CA ASP A 96 2.92 27.71 9.98
C ASP A 96 4.10 27.04 10.68
N ALA A 97 4.24 25.73 10.53
CA ALA A 97 5.35 24.97 11.13
C ALA A 97 6.71 25.40 10.56
N ALA A 98 6.78 25.67 9.27
CA ALA A 98 7.98 26.15 8.60
C ALA A 98 8.36 27.57 9.07
N ALA A 99 7.39 28.47 9.18
CA ALA A 99 7.58 29.82 9.70
C ALA A 99 8.10 29.80 11.14
N ALA A 100 7.48 29.01 12.02
CA ALA A 100 7.92 28.85 13.41
C ALA A 100 9.33 28.24 13.52
N ALA A 101 9.73 27.36 12.59
CA ALA A 101 11.09 26.84 12.55
C ALA A 101 12.10 27.90 12.11
N ALA A 102 11.76 28.73 11.13
CA ALA A 102 12.60 29.83 10.66
C ALA A 102 12.81 30.91 11.74
N GLU A 103 11.75 31.28 12.50
CA GLU A 103 11.84 32.21 13.63
C GLU A 103 12.80 31.73 14.72
N ARG A 104 12.94 30.40 14.90
CA ARG A 104 13.93 29.80 15.82
C ARG A 104 15.35 29.73 15.24
N GLY A 105 15.58 30.29 14.05
CA GLY A 105 16.89 30.25 13.39
C GLY A 105 17.28 28.89 12.84
N GLY A 106 16.30 28.01 12.57
CA GLY A 106 16.52 26.70 11.98
C GLY A 106 16.93 26.78 10.50
N PRO A 107 17.44 25.67 9.93
CA PRO A 107 17.72 25.58 8.50
C PRO A 107 16.42 25.65 7.69
N PRO A 108 16.50 25.90 6.35
CA PRO A 108 15.32 25.87 5.49
C PRO A 108 14.48 24.60 5.71
N ALA A 109 13.18 24.80 5.91
CA ALA A 109 12.27 23.69 6.21
C ALA A 109 12.14 22.74 5.02
N ARG A 110 12.06 21.43 5.32
CA ARG A 110 11.74 20.39 4.36
C ARG A 110 10.38 19.78 4.72
N ALA A 111 9.48 19.68 3.76
CA ALA A 111 8.19 19.03 3.92
C ALA A 111 8.16 17.75 3.06
N ILE A 112 7.84 16.62 3.68
CA ILE A 112 7.64 15.36 2.97
C ILE A 112 6.15 15.01 3.07
N ILE A 113 5.43 15.21 1.97
CA ILE A 113 3.98 15.04 1.88
C ILE A 113 3.68 13.64 1.35
N GLN A 114 2.82 12.91 2.07
CA GLN A 114 2.60 11.50 1.81
C GLN A 114 1.26 11.25 1.14
N ASP A 115 1.32 10.52 0.01
CA ASP A 115 0.26 9.80 -0.64
C ASP A 115 -0.87 10.67 -1.28
N TYR A 116 -1.79 10.01 -1.98
CA TYR A 116 -2.87 10.57 -2.76
C TYR A 116 -3.87 11.42 -1.96
N HIS A 117 -3.91 11.26 -0.65
CA HIS A 117 -4.76 12.07 0.24
C HIS A 117 -4.36 13.55 0.24
N LEU A 118 -3.10 13.84 -0.01
CA LEU A 118 -2.51 15.19 0.06
C LEU A 118 -1.88 15.62 -1.27
N CYS A 119 -2.37 15.07 -2.39
CA CYS A 119 -1.80 15.34 -3.71
C CYS A 119 -1.91 16.81 -4.17
N LEU A 120 -2.80 17.63 -3.58
CA LEU A 120 -2.88 19.06 -3.88
C LEU A 120 -2.00 19.91 -2.96
N ALA A 121 -1.65 19.40 -1.79
CA ALA A 121 -0.92 20.15 -0.76
C ALA A 121 0.47 20.66 -1.20
N PRO A 122 1.26 19.95 -2.04
CA PRO A 122 2.56 20.48 -2.49
C PRO A 122 2.45 21.83 -3.20
N ARG A 123 1.55 21.96 -4.18
CA ARG A 123 1.37 23.21 -4.91
C ARG A 123 0.82 24.35 -4.03
N LEU A 124 -0.05 24.00 -3.10
CA LEU A 124 -0.62 24.97 -2.14
C LEU A 124 0.48 25.48 -1.19
N LEU A 125 1.30 24.56 -0.66
CA LEU A 125 2.42 24.91 0.22
C LEU A 125 3.49 25.74 -0.50
N ALA A 126 3.87 25.36 -1.72
CA ALA A 126 4.85 26.11 -2.51
C ALA A 126 4.43 27.57 -2.76
N ARG A 127 3.13 27.83 -2.92
CA ARG A 127 2.58 29.18 -3.08
C ARG A 127 2.52 29.94 -1.75
N GLY A 128 2.16 29.27 -0.67
CA GLY A 128 2.00 29.88 0.66
C GLY A 128 3.32 30.08 1.41
N ALA A 129 4.33 29.26 1.14
CA ALA A 129 5.64 29.27 1.80
C ALA A 129 6.78 28.92 0.82
N PRO A 130 7.14 29.83 -0.10
CA PRO A 130 8.06 29.54 -1.23
C PRO A 130 9.48 29.19 -0.80
N GLY A 131 9.85 29.35 0.48
CA GLY A 131 11.16 28.94 1.01
C GLY A 131 11.22 27.49 1.52
N VAL A 132 10.10 26.76 1.51
CA VAL A 132 10.02 25.36 1.95
C VAL A 132 10.41 24.44 0.79
N ARG A 133 11.30 23.49 1.06
CA ARG A 133 11.61 22.42 0.11
C ARG A 133 10.59 21.30 0.27
N ILE A 134 10.01 20.84 -0.84
CA ILE A 134 8.85 19.96 -0.82
C ILE A 134 9.13 18.67 -1.59
N ALA A 135 8.98 17.53 -0.92
CA ALA A 135 8.86 16.23 -1.55
C ALA A 135 7.42 15.70 -1.43
N HIS A 136 6.92 15.07 -2.48
CA HIS A 136 5.69 14.27 -2.44
C HIS A 136 6.02 12.81 -2.71
N PHE A 137 5.41 11.88 -1.98
CA PHE A 137 5.59 10.45 -2.22
C PHE A 137 4.25 9.75 -2.45
N SER A 138 4.12 9.01 -3.55
CA SER A 138 2.94 8.22 -3.88
C SER A 138 3.16 6.75 -3.52
N HIS A 139 2.38 6.23 -2.57
CA HIS A 139 2.42 4.82 -2.15
C HIS A 139 1.51 3.91 -2.97
N THR A 140 0.58 4.48 -3.72
CA THR A 140 -0.30 3.74 -4.61
C THR A 140 0.36 3.44 -5.96
N PRO A 141 -0.16 2.49 -6.74
CA PRO A 141 0.10 2.46 -8.17
C PRO A 141 -0.26 3.81 -8.80
N TRP A 142 0.19 4.05 -10.02
CA TRP A 142 -0.32 5.16 -10.83
C TRP A 142 -1.02 4.63 -12.06
N ALA A 143 -2.25 5.09 -12.31
CA ALA A 143 -3.00 4.70 -13.49
C ALA A 143 -2.37 5.26 -14.77
N PRO A 144 -2.25 4.48 -15.85
CA PRO A 144 -1.76 4.98 -17.13
C PRO A 144 -2.75 6.00 -17.72
N PRO A 145 -2.30 6.87 -18.65
CA PRO A 145 -3.13 7.94 -19.20
C PRO A 145 -4.49 7.49 -19.74
N ASP A 146 -4.55 6.32 -20.40
CA ASP A 146 -5.77 5.79 -20.98
C ASP A 146 -6.85 5.46 -19.95
N TYR A 147 -6.44 5.10 -18.74
CA TYR A 147 -7.38 4.89 -17.64
C TYR A 147 -7.55 6.14 -16.77
N TYR A 148 -6.47 6.92 -16.58
CA TYR A 148 -6.50 8.15 -15.77
C TYR A 148 -7.53 9.17 -16.27
N ARG A 149 -7.76 9.22 -17.60
CA ARG A 149 -8.77 10.08 -18.25
C ARG A 149 -10.23 9.82 -17.82
N ILE A 150 -10.46 8.81 -16.99
CA ILE A 150 -11.78 8.58 -16.39
C ILE A 150 -12.16 9.69 -15.41
N LEU A 151 -11.16 10.39 -14.83
CA LEU A 151 -11.41 11.58 -14.00
C LEU A 151 -11.90 12.75 -14.86
N PRO A 152 -12.76 13.64 -14.31
CA PRO A 152 -13.02 14.93 -14.96
C PRO A 152 -11.71 15.67 -15.27
N ASP A 153 -11.66 16.33 -16.42
CA ASP A 153 -10.42 16.93 -16.94
C ASP A 153 -9.78 17.93 -15.98
N ASP A 154 -10.59 18.77 -15.33
CA ASP A 154 -10.15 19.75 -14.33
C ASP A 154 -9.59 19.06 -13.08
N VAL A 155 -10.23 18.02 -12.61
CA VAL A 155 -9.79 17.23 -11.45
C VAL A 155 -8.48 16.52 -11.74
N GLY A 156 -8.40 15.80 -12.88
CA GLY A 156 -7.18 15.10 -13.28
C GLY A 156 -5.98 16.04 -13.41
N ARG A 157 -6.19 17.20 -14.05
CA ARG A 157 -5.15 18.24 -14.18
C ARG A 157 -4.73 18.81 -12.83
N GLU A 158 -5.68 19.03 -11.92
CA GLU A 158 -5.40 19.62 -10.60
C GLU A 158 -4.58 18.65 -9.74
N VAL A 159 -4.86 17.34 -9.76
CA VAL A 159 -4.06 16.31 -9.07
C VAL A 159 -2.62 16.32 -9.56
N LEU A 160 -2.41 16.25 -10.88
CA LEU A 160 -1.06 16.25 -11.48
C LEU A 160 -0.31 17.53 -11.16
N ALA A 161 -0.94 18.69 -11.37
CA ALA A 161 -0.35 19.98 -11.07
C ALA A 161 -0.10 20.19 -9.58
N GLY A 162 -0.93 19.58 -8.72
CA GLY A 162 -0.74 19.58 -7.27
C GLY A 162 0.56 18.91 -6.87
N ILE A 163 0.81 17.70 -7.36
CA ILE A 163 2.04 16.95 -7.10
C ILE A 163 3.26 17.65 -7.73
N LEU A 164 3.13 18.18 -8.96
CA LEU A 164 4.19 18.95 -9.62
C LEU A 164 4.48 20.31 -8.96
N GLY A 165 3.80 20.67 -7.89
CA GLY A 165 4.21 21.75 -7.00
C GLY A 165 5.34 21.37 -6.03
N ALA A 166 5.74 20.09 -5.98
CA ALA A 166 6.88 19.62 -5.21
C ALA A 166 8.19 19.77 -6.00
N ASP A 167 9.32 19.94 -5.30
CA ASP A 167 10.66 19.89 -5.89
C ASP A 167 11.06 18.45 -6.28
N HIS A 168 10.50 17.46 -5.54
CA HIS A 168 10.73 16.04 -5.77
C HIS A 168 9.43 15.24 -5.66
N ALA A 169 9.14 14.39 -6.65
CA ALA A 169 8.03 13.43 -6.60
C ALA A 169 8.56 11.99 -6.65
N GLY A 170 8.32 11.24 -5.58
CA GLY A 170 8.79 9.87 -5.40
C GLY A 170 7.69 8.82 -5.62
N PHE A 171 8.09 7.67 -6.14
CA PHE A 171 7.24 6.52 -6.43
C PHE A 171 7.91 5.21 -5.98
N LEU A 172 7.11 4.18 -5.70
CA LEU A 172 7.63 2.89 -5.23
C LEU A 172 8.34 2.05 -6.30
N CYS A 173 7.98 2.19 -7.57
CA CYS A 173 8.66 1.52 -8.67
C CYS A 173 8.63 2.35 -9.95
N ARG A 174 9.48 1.99 -10.91
CA ARG A 174 9.64 2.71 -12.17
C ARG A 174 8.34 2.80 -12.96
N ARG A 175 7.58 1.71 -13.04
CA ARG A 175 6.30 1.65 -13.75
C ARG A 175 5.31 2.73 -13.30
N TRP A 176 5.25 3.01 -11.99
CA TRP A 176 4.36 4.04 -11.45
C TRP A 176 4.87 5.44 -11.72
N ALA A 177 6.17 5.64 -11.64
CA ALA A 177 6.80 6.91 -12.00
C ALA A 177 6.60 7.24 -13.49
N ASP A 178 6.85 6.29 -14.37
CA ASP A 178 6.69 6.46 -15.83
C ASP A 178 5.20 6.78 -16.16
N ALA A 179 4.24 6.06 -15.57
CA ALA A 179 2.81 6.32 -15.78
C ALA A 179 2.39 7.73 -15.29
N PHE A 180 2.95 8.22 -14.17
CA PHE A 180 2.74 9.60 -13.72
C PHE A 180 3.29 10.61 -14.71
N VAL A 181 4.51 10.43 -15.18
CA VAL A 181 5.17 11.30 -16.17
C VAL A 181 4.37 11.35 -17.47
N ASP A 182 3.91 10.21 -17.98
CA ASP A 182 3.07 10.11 -19.16
C ASP A 182 1.75 10.89 -18.99
N CYS A 183 1.14 10.81 -17.79
CA CYS A 183 -0.04 11.63 -17.48
C CYS A 183 0.29 13.12 -17.47
N CYS A 184 1.40 13.54 -16.89
CA CYS A 184 1.80 14.96 -16.88
C CYS A 184 2.03 15.51 -18.31
N GLU A 185 2.66 14.73 -19.17
CA GLU A 185 2.87 15.11 -20.56
C GLU A 185 1.52 15.23 -21.31
N GLN A 186 0.65 14.22 -21.21
CA GLN A 186 -0.59 14.18 -21.98
C GLN A 186 -1.66 15.15 -21.47
N PHE A 187 -1.82 15.32 -20.16
CA PHE A 187 -2.90 16.15 -19.61
C PHE A 187 -2.49 17.59 -19.35
N LEU A 188 -1.23 17.85 -19.02
CA LEU A 188 -0.73 19.20 -18.73
C LEU A 188 0.10 19.79 -19.87
N GLY A 189 0.55 19.00 -20.84
CA GLY A 189 1.53 19.42 -21.83
C GLY A 189 2.90 19.73 -21.18
N ALA A 190 3.19 19.07 -20.05
CA ALA A 190 4.43 19.27 -19.32
C ALA A 190 5.64 18.82 -20.17
N LYS A 191 6.78 19.52 -20.01
CA LYS A 191 8.02 19.14 -20.71
C LYS A 191 8.76 18.09 -19.87
N VAL A 192 9.10 16.97 -20.50
CA VAL A 192 9.79 15.85 -19.84
C VAL A 192 11.24 15.80 -20.31
N ASP A 193 12.18 15.85 -19.37
CA ASP A 193 13.59 15.49 -19.58
C ASP A 193 13.83 14.08 -19.03
N ALA A 194 13.76 13.08 -19.90
CA ALA A 194 13.94 11.67 -19.53
C ALA A 194 15.36 11.37 -19.02
N GLY A 195 16.38 12.08 -19.53
CA GLY A 195 17.78 11.89 -19.13
C GLY A 195 18.04 12.36 -17.71
N ARG A 196 17.42 13.46 -17.30
CA ARG A 196 17.51 14.03 -15.96
C ARG A 196 16.40 13.56 -15.02
N ARG A 197 15.41 12.83 -15.53
CA ARG A 197 14.19 12.44 -14.80
C ARG A 197 13.50 13.65 -14.19
N GLN A 198 13.22 14.65 -15.00
CA GLN A 198 12.61 15.90 -14.60
C GLN A 198 11.37 16.20 -15.43
N VAL A 199 10.37 16.79 -14.78
CA VAL A 199 9.15 17.28 -15.40
C VAL A 199 9.04 18.78 -15.14
N THR A 200 8.90 19.57 -16.20
CA THR A 200 8.71 21.02 -16.11
C THR A 200 7.27 21.38 -16.45
N CYS A 201 6.58 22.02 -15.52
CA CYS A 201 5.21 22.52 -15.66
C CYS A 201 5.09 23.92 -15.09
N ASP A 202 4.48 24.85 -15.81
CA ASP A 202 4.29 26.26 -15.39
C ASP A 202 5.60 26.94 -14.91
N GLY A 203 6.75 26.55 -15.47
CA GLY A 203 8.07 27.10 -15.12
C GLY A 203 8.70 26.45 -13.87
N HIS A 204 8.00 25.57 -13.15
CA HIS A 204 8.55 24.80 -12.04
C HIS A 204 9.11 23.46 -12.52
N VAL A 205 10.25 23.05 -11.97
CA VAL A 205 10.92 21.78 -12.30
C VAL A 205 10.77 20.83 -11.12
N THR A 206 10.14 19.69 -11.35
CA THR A 206 10.02 18.59 -10.39
C THR A 206 10.93 17.42 -10.80
N SER A 207 11.81 16.99 -9.89
CA SER A 207 12.58 15.76 -10.09
C SER A 207 11.71 14.52 -9.79
N ILE A 208 11.88 13.46 -10.57
CA ILE A 208 11.10 12.22 -10.43
C ILE A 208 12.00 11.12 -9.89
N GLY A 209 11.64 10.56 -8.72
CA GLY A 209 12.40 9.51 -8.05
C GLY A 209 11.68 8.16 -8.00
N VAL A 210 12.48 7.10 -7.89
CA VAL A 210 11.99 5.75 -7.58
C VAL A 210 12.66 5.28 -6.31
N HIS A 211 11.87 5.10 -5.26
CA HIS A 211 12.34 4.72 -3.93
C HIS A 211 11.54 3.49 -3.46
N PRO A 212 12.00 2.28 -3.80
CA PRO A 212 11.32 1.06 -3.40
C PRO A 212 11.41 0.88 -1.89
N LEU A 213 10.27 0.64 -1.24
CA LEU A 213 10.23 0.41 0.21
C LEU A 213 10.45 -1.06 0.53
N GLY A 214 11.43 -1.34 1.36
CA GLY A 214 11.70 -2.66 1.93
C GLY A 214 11.21 -2.79 3.36
N VAL A 215 11.68 -3.85 4.03
CA VAL A 215 11.29 -4.21 5.38
C VAL A 215 12.50 -4.12 6.31
N ASP A 216 12.31 -3.64 7.54
CA ASP A 216 13.29 -3.79 8.60
C ASP A 216 13.31 -5.24 9.09
N ALA A 217 14.17 -6.05 8.51
CA ALA A 217 14.28 -7.47 8.80
C ALA A 217 14.66 -7.74 10.27
N GLY A 218 15.41 -6.84 10.90
CA GLY A 218 15.80 -6.95 12.31
C GLY A 218 14.61 -6.79 13.24
N GLN A 219 13.86 -5.71 13.07
CA GLN A 219 12.66 -5.44 13.86
C GLN A 219 11.58 -6.51 13.61
N LEU A 220 11.37 -6.91 12.36
CA LEU A 220 10.39 -7.90 12.00
C LEU A 220 10.67 -9.27 12.65
N ARG A 221 11.93 -9.74 12.58
CA ARG A 221 12.35 -10.98 13.24
C ARG A 221 12.25 -10.90 14.75
N ALA A 222 12.65 -9.77 15.35
CA ALA A 222 12.53 -9.56 16.79
C ALA A 222 11.07 -9.65 17.24
N ARG A 223 10.14 -8.99 16.54
CA ARG A 223 8.70 -9.06 16.82
C ARG A 223 8.16 -10.49 16.62
N ALA A 224 8.59 -11.20 15.59
CA ALA A 224 8.18 -12.56 15.31
C ALA A 224 8.71 -13.61 16.32
N ALA A 225 9.68 -13.24 17.16
CA ALA A 225 10.20 -14.08 18.24
C ALA A 225 9.49 -13.86 19.60
N GLU A 226 8.54 -12.95 19.70
CA GLU A 226 7.82 -12.66 20.92
C GLU A 226 6.85 -13.80 21.31
N ARG A 227 6.54 -13.91 22.60
CA ARG A 227 5.77 -15.03 23.18
C ARG A 227 4.38 -15.20 22.57
N ASP A 228 3.69 -14.12 22.26
CA ASP A 228 2.37 -14.15 21.64
C ASP A 228 2.41 -14.77 20.23
N VAL A 229 3.44 -14.45 19.44
CA VAL A 229 3.65 -15.06 18.11
C VAL A 229 4.00 -16.54 18.24
N LEU A 230 4.91 -16.91 19.13
CA LEU A 230 5.27 -18.32 19.38
C LEU A 230 4.07 -19.15 19.82
N SER A 231 3.21 -18.61 20.66
CA SER A 231 1.96 -19.28 21.07
C SER A 231 1.00 -19.49 19.89
N ARG A 232 0.83 -18.48 19.04
CA ARG A 232 0.00 -18.58 17.81
C ARG A 232 0.60 -19.57 16.82
N MET A 233 1.93 -19.63 16.71
CA MET A 233 2.64 -20.56 15.84
C MET A 233 2.41 -22.02 16.27
N ALA A 234 2.51 -22.32 17.55
CA ALA A 234 2.22 -23.67 18.06
C ALA A 234 0.76 -24.07 17.79
N ALA A 235 -0.19 -23.19 18.09
CA ALA A 235 -1.62 -23.46 17.83
C ALA A 235 -1.91 -23.65 16.33
N LEU A 236 -1.24 -22.90 15.46
CA LEU A 236 -1.42 -23.05 14.00
C LEU A 236 -0.77 -24.35 13.49
N ALA A 237 0.40 -24.70 13.98
CA ALA A 237 1.08 -25.96 13.63
C ALA A 237 0.21 -27.17 14.04
N ASP A 238 -0.39 -27.14 15.21
CA ASP A 238 -1.33 -28.19 15.67
C ASP A 238 -2.57 -28.25 14.76
N ALA A 239 -3.18 -27.12 14.44
CA ALA A 239 -4.38 -27.05 13.58
C ALA A 239 -4.11 -27.55 12.16
N THR A 240 -2.91 -27.37 11.66
CA THR A 240 -2.53 -27.77 10.29
C THR A 240 -1.87 -29.15 10.23
N ALA A 241 -1.56 -29.73 11.40
CA ALA A 241 -1.02 -31.09 11.57
C ALA A 241 0.19 -31.39 10.65
N GLY A 242 1.12 -30.46 10.53
CA GLY A 242 2.35 -30.61 9.74
C GLY A 242 2.16 -30.65 8.23
N ARG A 243 0.99 -30.22 7.73
CA ARG A 243 0.73 -30.13 6.28
C ARG A 243 1.45 -28.93 5.67
N LYS A 244 1.62 -28.95 4.34
CA LYS A 244 2.13 -27.82 3.58
C LYS A 244 1.21 -26.61 3.72
N LEU A 245 1.78 -25.42 3.91
CA LEU A 245 1.01 -24.20 4.12
C LEU A 245 1.15 -23.21 2.96
N ILE A 246 0.02 -22.85 2.35
CA ILE A 246 -0.10 -21.67 1.51
C ILE A 246 -0.64 -20.55 2.40
N VAL A 247 0.09 -19.45 2.50
CA VAL A 247 -0.28 -18.33 3.37
C VAL A 247 -0.55 -17.08 2.53
N ARG A 248 -1.60 -16.35 2.88
CA ARG A 248 -1.85 -14.99 2.42
C ARG A 248 -2.27 -14.11 3.61
N GLY A 249 -1.88 -12.83 3.57
CA GLY A 249 -2.28 -11.84 4.56
C GLY A 249 -2.65 -10.53 3.87
N ASP A 250 -3.95 -10.18 3.89
CA ASP A 250 -4.45 -9.00 3.20
C ASP A 250 -5.57 -8.33 4.01
N ARG A 251 -5.69 -7.02 3.88
CA ARG A 251 -6.94 -6.35 4.18
C ARG A 251 -8.01 -6.76 3.16
N THR A 252 -9.27 -6.85 3.57
CA THR A 252 -10.37 -7.19 2.66
C THR A 252 -10.65 -6.00 1.73
N GLU A 253 -9.76 -5.80 0.76
CA GLU A 253 -9.81 -4.75 -0.25
C GLU A 253 -9.90 -5.36 -1.64
N LEU A 254 -10.65 -4.72 -2.55
CA LEU A 254 -10.85 -5.22 -3.90
C LEU A 254 -9.54 -5.42 -4.67
N SER A 255 -8.57 -4.53 -4.45
CA SER A 255 -7.25 -4.61 -5.09
C SER A 255 -6.45 -5.85 -4.70
N LYS A 256 -6.73 -6.44 -3.52
CA LYS A 256 -5.99 -7.61 -3.00
C LYS A 256 -6.36 -8.93 -3.66
N ASN A 257 -7.45 -8.97 -4.44
CA ASN A 257 -7.80 -10.10 -5.30
C ASN A 257 -7.96 -11.45 -4.55
N ILE A 258 -8.51 -11.38 -3.33
CA ILE A 258 -8.63 -12.55 -2.44
C ILE A 258 -9.50 -13.63 -3.10
N VAL A 259 -10.61 -13.24 -3.73
CA VAL A 259 -11.55 -14.19 -4.35
C VAL A 259 -10.86 -15.04 -5.42
N ARG A 260 -10.14 -14.41 -6.38
CA ARG A 260 -9.41 -15.18 -7.41
C ARG A 260 -8.26 -16.00 -6.83
N GLY A 261 -7.62 -15.55 -5.74
CA GLY A 261 -6.61 -16.36 -5.05
C GLY A 261 -7.22 -17.62 -4.43
N LEU A 262 -8.42 -17.53 -3.84
CA LEU A 262 -9.17 -18.68 -3.34
C LEU A 262 -9.68 -19.56 -4.48
N GLU A 263 -10.13 -19.00 -5.61
CA GLU A 263 -10.49 -19.74 -6.83
C GLU A 263 -9.31 -20.53 -7.37
N ALA A 264 -8.11 -19.93 -7.41
CA ALA A 264 -6.89 -20.61 -7.83
C ALA A 264 -6.51 -21.78 -6.91
N TYR A 265 -6.68 -21.62 -5.60
CA TYR A 265 -6.50 -22.70 -4.65
C TYR A 265 -7.55 -23.82 -4.84
N ARG A 266 -8.80 -23.44 -5.07
CA ARG A 266 -9.88 -24.41 -5.40
C ARG A 266 -9.54 -25.18 -6.67
N GLU A 267 -9.05 -24.50 -7.71
CA GLU A 267 -8.63 -25.12 -8.97
C GLU A 267 -7.41 -26.05 -8.78
N LEU A 268 -6.46 -25.67 -7.94
CA LEU A 268 -5.35 -26.54 -7.53
C LEU A 268 -5.88 -27.87 -6.95
N LEU A 269 -6.82 -27.81 -6.00
CA LEU A 269 -7.38 -29.03 -5.37
C LEU A 269 -8.23 -29.87 -6.33
N ARG A 270 -8.81 -29.28 -7.39
CA ARG A 270 -9.55 -29.98 -8.44
C ARG A 270 -8.62 -30.67 -9.42
N SER A 271 -7.68 -29.92 -9.98
CA SER A 271 -6.79 -30.38 -11.03
C SER A 271 -5.64 -31.25 -10.51
N ARG A 272 -5.32 -31.16 -9.22
CA ARG A 272 -4.23 -31.86 -8.54
C ARG A 272 -4.72 -32.58 -7.26
N PRO A 273 -5.50 -33.65 -7.39
CA PRO A 273 -6.10 -34.36 -6.24
C PRO A 273 -5.08 -34.85 -5.20
N GLU A 274 -3.82 -35.03 -5.60
CA GLU A 274 -2.70 -35.44 -4.74
C GLU A 274 -2.43 -34.44 -3.60
N TRP A 275 -2.90 -33.21 -3.69
CA TRP A 275 -2.78 -32.20 -2.63
C TRP A 275 -3.90 -32.25 -1.59
N ARG A 276 -4.99 -32.99 -1.86
CA ARG A 276 -6.07 -33.14 -0.90
C ARG A 276 -5.57 -33.86 0.35
N GLY A 277 -5.86 -33.30 1.51
CA GLY A 277 -5.35 -33.78 2.79
C GLY A 277 -3.88 -33.45 3.09
N LYS A 278 -3.13 -32.86 2.17
CA LYS A 278 -1.70 -32.54 2.33
C LYS A 278 -1.35 -31.06 2.38
N VAL A 279 -2.25 -30.20 1.99
CA VAL A 279 -2.06 -28.74 1.99
C VAL A 279 -3.20 -28.04 2.72
N VAL A 280 -2.89 -26.95 3.40
CA VAL A 280 -3.87 -26.04 4.00
C VAL A 280 -3.58 -24.64 3.52
N HIS A 281 -4.61 -23.92 3.08
CA HIS A 281 -4.50 -22.50 2.79
C HIS A 281 -4.90 -21.70 4.04
N VAL A 282 -3.97 -20.95 4.61
CA VAL A 282 -4.20 -20.02 5.72
C VAL A 282 -4.38 -18.62 5.15
N ALA A 283 -5.59 -18.12 5.18
CA ALA A 283 -5.97 -16.84 4.59
C ALA A 283 -6.40 -15.84 5.67
N PHE A 284 -5.65 -14.77 5.81
CA PHE A 284 -6.04 -13.61 6.62
C PHE A 284 -6.72 -12.57 5.72
N ALA A 285 -7.94 -12.20 6.08
CA ALA A 285 -8.76 -11.23 5.36
C ALA A 285 -9.28 -10.17 6.35
N TYR A 286 -8.37 -9.27 6.75
CA TYR A 286 -8.67 -8.25 7.76
C TYR A 286 -9.73 -7.27 7.29
N PRO A 287 -10.66 -6.85 8.17
CA PRO A 287 -11.65 -5.85 7.85
C PRO A 287 -11.03 -4.53 7.36
N SER A 288 -11.57 -3.97 6.29
CA SER A 288 -11.19 -2.65 5.77
C SER A 288 -12.42 -1.92 5.26
N ARG A 289 -12.53 -0.63 5.56
CA ARG A 289 -13.51 0.32 4.97
C ARG A 289 -14.95 -0.21 4.90
N HIS A 290 -15.43 -0.90 5.94
CA HIS A 290 -16.77 -1.51 5.98
C HIS A 290 -17.94 -0.53 5.78
N ASP A 291 -17.69 0.77 5.89
CA ASP A 291 -18.68 1.81 5.59
C ASP A 291 -19.07 1.85 4.10
N LEU A 292 -18.20 1.35 3.21
CA LEU A 292 -18.40 1.34 1.76
C LEU A 292 -19.14 0.05 1.31
N PRO A 293 -20.22 0.16 0.51
CA PRO A 293 -20.98 -0.98 0.02
C PRO A 293 -20.12 -2.00 -0.73
N GLU A 294 -19.22 -1.54 -1.60
CA GLU A 294 -18.34 -2.37 -2.42
C GLU A 294 -17.45 -3.28 -1.56
N TYR A 295 -16.99 -2.78 -0.42
CA TYR A 295 -16.16 -3.56 0.51
C TYR A 295 -16.97 -4.61 1.27
N ARG A 296 -18.24 -4.30 1.63
CA ARG A 296 -19.14 -5.29 2.24
C ARG A 296 -19.47 -6.42 1.28
N GLU A 297 -19.79 -6.08 0.03
CA GLU A 297 -20.07 -7.06 -1.03
C GLU A 297 -18.86 -7.95 -1.29
N TYR A 298 -17.66 -7.36 -1.34
CA TYR A 298 -16.42 -8.09 -1.53
C TYR A 298 -16.12 -9.03 -0.36
N THR A 299 -16.29 -8.59 0.88
CA THR A 299 -16.17 -9.43 2.09
C THR A 299 -17.13 -10.62 2.02
N ALA A 300 -18.37 -10.39 1.63
CA ALA A 300 -19.35 -11.46 1.45
C ALA A 300 -18.94 -12.44 0.33
N ALA A 301 -18.31 -11.94 -0.75
CA ALA A 301 -17.79 -12.80 -1.82
C ALA A 301 -16.64 -13.69 -1.35
N VAL A 302 -15.69 -13.14 -0.57
CA VAL A 302 -14.60 -13.90 0.06
C VAL A 302 -15.15 -15.02 0.94
N GLN A 303 -16.11 -14.72 1.81
CA GLN A 303 -16.74 -15.71 2.69
C GLN A 303 -17.51 -16.79 1.92
N ARG A 304 -18.20 -16.41 0.83
CA ARG A 304 -18.90 -17.40 -0.03
C ARG A 304 -17.90 -18.36 -0.68
N MET A 305 -16.79 -17.84 -1.23
CA MET A 305 -15.77 -18.68 -1.84
C MET A 305 -15.11 -19.61 -0.83
N ALA A 306 -14.84 -19.12 0.38
CA ALA A 306 -14.30 -19.95 1.47
C ALA A 306 -15.24 -21.10 1.83
N ARG A 307 -16.55 -20.83 1.97
CA ARG A 307 -17.54 -21.91 2.19
C ARG A 307 -17.58 -22.91 1.06
N GLN A 308 -17.53 -22.48 -0.21
CA GLN A 308 -17.51 -23.39 -1.36
C GLN A 308 -16.31 -24.34 -1.33
N ILE A 309 -15.12 -23.87 -0.91
CA ILE A 309 -13.93 -24.71 -0.78
C ILE A 309 -14.13 -25.73 0.35
N GLN A 310 -14.66 -25.31 1.49
CA GLN A 310 -14.95 -26.21 2.60
C GLN A 310 -15.98 -27.28 2.21
N ASP A 311 -17.12 -26.87 1.61
CA ASP A 311 -18.19 -27.79 1.22
C ASP A 311 -17.73 -28.82 0.15
N GLU A 312 -16.78 -28.43 -0.73
CA GLU A 312 -16.30 -29.28 -1.80
C GLU A 312 -15.21 -30.27 -1.36
N PHE A 313 -14.34 -29.86 -0.40
CA PHE A 313 -13.11 -30.61 -0.11
C PHE A 313 -12.92 -31.03 1.35
N ALA A 314 -13.59 -30.41 2.33
CA ALA A 314 -13.38 -30.77 3.74
C ALA A 314 -13.59 -32.26 3.98
N ALA A 315 -12.69 -32.86 4.77
CA ALA A 315 -12.73 -34.26 5.12
C ALA A 315 -12.38 -34.47 6.60
N PRO A 316 -12.73 -35.59 7.20
CA PRO A 316 -12.36 -35.89 8.58
C PRO A 316 -10.86 -35.68 8.84
N GLY A 317 -10.54 -34.78 9.78
CA GLY A 317 -9.15 -34.47 10.15
C GLY A 317 -8.42 -33.52 9.18
N TRP A 318 -9.12 -32.90 8.22
CA TRP A 318 -8.52 -31.94 7.29
C TRP A 318 -9.50 -30.82 6.89
N ASP A 319 -9.17 -29.62 7.30
CA ASP A 319 -9.79 -28.39 6.82
C ASP A 319 -8.89 -27.80 5.73
N PRO A 320 -9.36 -27.72 4.46
CA PRO A 320 -8.53 -27.25 3.35
C PRO A 320 -8.19 -25.76 3.47
N LEU A 321 -9.04 -24.97 4.13
CA LEU A 321 -8.90 -23.53 4.23
C LEU A 321 -9.18 -23.04 5.66
N LEU A 322 -8.23 -22.31 6.24
CA LEU A 322 -8.42 -21.56 7.48
C LEU A 322 -8.55 -20.08 7.12
N LEU A 323 -9.79 -19.58 7.06
CA LEU A 323 -10.05 -18.15 6.82
C LEU A 323 -10.18 -17.43 8.15
N ASP A 324 -9.30 -16.46 8.40
CA ASP A 324 -9.36 -15.55 9.55
C ASP A 324 -9.72 -14.13 9.13
N VAL A 325 -10.78 -13.61 9.69
CA VAL A 325 -11.29 -12.25 9.41
C VAL A 325 -11.00 -11.26 10.53
N HIS A 326 -10.28 -11.70 11.57
CA HIS A 326 -9.91 -10.85 12.70
C HIS A 326 -8.50 -10.30 12.52
N ASP A 327 -8.30 -9.07 12.94
CA ASP A 327 -6.97 -8.46 12.97
C ASP A 327 -6.15 -9.08 14.12
N ASP A 328 -5.31 -10.04 13.80
CA ASP A 328 -4.34 -10.68 14.72
C ASP A 328 -2.95 -10.68 14.07
N TYR A 329 -2.22 -9.59 14.25
CA TYR A 329 -0.88 -9.42 13.68
C TYR A 329 0.09 -10.52 14.14
N ALA A 330 0.01 -10.95 15.39
CA ALA A 330 0.86 -12.03 15.91
C ALA A 330 0.60 -13.36 15.19
N ARG A 331 -0.66 -13.65 14.85
CA ARG A 331 -1.04 -14.84 14.11
C ARG A 331 -0.60 -14.78 12.65
N SER A 332 -0.62 -13.60 12.03
CA SER A 332 -0.06 -13.40 10.69
C SER A 332 1.42 -13.68 10.64
N LEU A 333 2.20 -13.15 11.60
CA LEU A 333 3.63 -13.40 11.70
C LEU A 333 3.92 -14.89 11.92
N ALA A 334 3.14 -15.55 12.77
CA ALA A 334 3.23 -16.99 13.01
C ALA A 334 3.01 -17.80 11.73
N ALA A 335 2.00 -17.44 10.94
CA ALA A 335 1.73 -18.10 9.67
C ALA A 335 2.84 -17.86 8.64
N CYS A 336 3.39 -16.66 8.54
CA CYS A 336 4.54 -16.36 7.68
C CYS A 336 5.77 -17.20 8.05
N ARG A 337 6.00 -17.47 9.35
CA ARG A 337 7.09 -18.34 9.80
C ARG A 337 6.91 -19.80 9.38
N LEU A 338 5.68 -20.28 9.33
CA LEU A 338 5.33 -21.64 8.94
C LEU A 338 5.10 -21.81 7.44
N ALA A 339 5.08 -20.74 6.65
CA ALA A 339 4.72 -20.76 5.25
C ALA A 339 5.69 -21.58 4.39
N ASP A 340 5.16 -22.52 3.61
CA ASP A 340 5.87 -23.12 2.46
C ASP A 340 5.71 -22.26 1.21
N VAL A 341 4.53 -21.63 1.06
CA VAL A 341 4.20 -20.78 -0.10
C VAL A 341 3.49 -19.50 0.40
N MET A 342 3.96 -18.36 -0.05
CA MET A 342 3.23 -17.10 0.07
C MET A 342 2.46 -16.82 -1.22
N LEU A 343 1.15 -16.62 -1.13
CA LEU A 343 0.31 -16.20 -2.26
C LEU A 343 0.01 -14.70 -2.16
N VAL A 344 0.58 -13.93 -3.06
CA VAL A 344 0.43 -12.47 -3.14
C VAL A 344 0.02 -12.09 -4.55
N ASN A 345 -1.29 -12.07 -4.81
CA ASN A 345 -1.85 -11.91 -6.15
C ASN A 345 -2.77 -10.68 -6.32
N PRO A 346 -2.37 -9.46 -5.87
CA PRO A 346 -3.21 -8.28 -6.05
C PRO A 346 -3.50 -8.00 -7.53
N ILE A 347 -4.68 -7.42 -7.81
CA ILE A 347 -5.01 -6.89 -9.15
C ILE A 347 -4.00 -5.79 -9.52
N ARG A 348 -3.69 -4.92 -8.55
CA ARG A 348 -2.73 -3.84 -8.67
C ARG A 348 -2.35 -3.35 -7.27
N ASP A 349 -1.07 -3.13 -7.02
CA ASP A 349 -0.58 -2.71 -5.71
C ASP A 349 0.66 -1.81 -5.87
N GLY A 350 0.79 -0.78 -5.04
CA GLY A 350 1.94 0.12 -5.06
C GLY A 350 3.26 -0.61 -4.83
N MET A 351 3.32 -1.43 -3.79
CA MET A 351 4.47 -2.30 -3.45
C MET A 351 4.03 -3.71 -3.09
N ASN A 352 3.28 -3.89 -2.02
CA ASN A 352 2.91 -5.10 -1.29
C ASN A 352 4.04 -5.63 -0.40
N LEU A 353 4.06 -5.16 0.85
CA LEU A 353 5.10 -5.55 1.82
C LEU A 353 4.96 -7.01 2.30
N VAL A 354 3.76 -7.60 2.24
CA VAL A 354 3.57 -9.02 2.63
C VAL A 354 4.41 -9.97 1.77
N ALA A 355 4.59 -9.64 0.48
CA ALA A 355 5.49 -10.39 -0.40
C ALA A 355 6.96 -10.34 0.06
N LYS A 356 7.33 -9.27 0.78
CA LYS A 356 8.68 -9.06 1.34
C LYS A 356 8.83 -9.66 2.74
N GLU A 357 7.76 -9.66 3.54
CA GLU A 357 7.78 -10.16 4.93
C GLU A 357 7.88 -11.70 4.99
N GLY A 358 7.16 -12.39 4.13
CA GLY A 358 7.14 -13.87 4.08
C GLY A 358 8.54 -14.49 4.00
N PRO A 359 9.36 -14.16 2.99
CA PRO A 359 10.71 -14.70 2.85
C PRO A 359 11.66 -14.34 4.01
N ILE A 360 11.47 -13.17 4.64
CA ILE A 360 12.27 -12.77 5.81
C ILE A 360 11.96 -13.62 7.04
N LEU A 361 10.69 -14.04 7.19
CA LEU A 361 10.19 -14.71 8.37
C LEU A 361 10.18 -16.24 8.26
N SER A 362 10.03 -16.82 7.08
CA SER A 362 9.84 -18.26 6.93
C SER A 362 11.04 -19.05 7.47
N ASP A 363 10.78 -19.89 8.48
CA ASP A 363 11.83 -20.69 9.14
C ASP A 363 12.42 -21.77 8.21
N GLY A 364 11.60 -22.34 7.33
CA GLY A 364 12.01 -23.37 6.35
C GLY A 364 12.29 -22.85 4.94
N GLY A 365 12.18 -21.52 4.75
CA GLY A 365 12.13 -20.89 3.44
C GLY A 365 10.79 -21.08 2.74
N CYS A 366 10.27 -20.05 2.08
CA CYS A 366 9.01 -20.10 1.33
C CYS A 366 9.21 -19.72 -0.13
N ALA A 367 8.42 -20.34 -1.01
CA ALA A 367 8.23 -19.87 -2.37
C ALA A 367 7.22 -18.71 -2.37
N VAL A 368 7.38 -17.73 -3.26
CA VAL A 368 6.44 -16.63 -3.40
C VAL A 368 5.76 -16.70 -4.76
N VAL A 369 4.45 -16.85 -4.78
CA VAL A 369 3.60 -16.69 -5.97
C VAL A 369 3.13 -15.26 -5.98
N LEU A 370 3.63 -14.45 -6.94
CA LEU A 370 3.53 -12.99 -6.94
C LEU A 370 2.86 -12.46 -8.20
N SER A 371 1.88 -11.58 -8.03
CA SER A 371 1.28 -10.85 -9.15
C SER A 371 2.30 -9.97 -9.89
N THR A 372 2.28 -10.00 -11.23
CA THR A 372 3.01 -9.06 -12.08
C THR A 372 2.55 -7.60 -11.89
N GLU A 373 1.39 -7.38 -11.27
CA GLU A 373 0.79 -6.07 -11.01
C GLU A 373 1.14 -5.51 -9.62
N ALA A 374 1.92 -6.22 -8.79
CA ALA A 374 2.49 -5.71 -7.56
C ALA A 374 3.80 -4.96 -7.83
N GLY A 375 4.00 -3.78 -7.22
CA GLY A 375 5.27 -3.04 -7.33
C GLY A 375 6.48 -3.86 -6.88
N ALA A 376 6.30 -4.74 -5.89
CA ALA A 376 7.32 -5.67 -5.42
C ALA A 376 7.84 -6.63 -6.52
N ALA A 377 7.07 -6.87 -7.59
CA ALA A 377 7.51 -7.71 -8.70
C ALA A 377 8.76 -7.14 -9.41
N ALA A 378 8.97 -5.82 -9.35
CA ALA A 378 10.15 -5.19 -9.91
C ALA A 378 11.46 -5.61 -9.20
N GLU A 379 11.39 -5.96 -7.92
CA GLU A 379 12.55 -6.34 -7.11
C GLU A 379 12.62 -7.87 -6.88
N LEU A 380 11.47 -8.52 -6.73
CA LEU A 380 11.36 -9.92 -6.34
C LEU A 380 11.15 -10.87 -7.53
N GLY A 381 10.83 -10.34 -8.71
CA GLY A 381 10.37 -11.14 -9.85
C GLY A 381 11.36 -12.16 -10.39
N ALA A 382 12.67 -11.97 -10.17
CA ALA A 382 13.69 -12.92 -10.60
C ALA A 382 13.62 -14.28 -9.83
N GLU A 383 13.16 -14.24 -8.60
CA GLU A 383 13.11 -15.43 -7.72
C GLU A 383 11.68 -15.84 -7.31
N ALA A 384 10.68 -14.98 -7.55
CA ALA A 384 9.27 -15.30 -7.36
C ALA A 384 8.68 -16.03 -8.57
N LEU A 385 7.59 -16.75 -8.35
CA LEU A 385 6.76 -17.30 -9.42
C LEU A 385 5.74 -16.23 -9.81
N LEU A 386 6.01 -15.55 -10.95
CA LEU A 386 5.17 -14.45 -11.42
C LEU A 386 3.90 -14.96 -12.09
N VAL A 387 2.75 -14.36 -11.72
CA VAL A 387 1.44 -14.70 -12.28
C VAL A 387 0.68 -13.47 -12.75
N ASN A 388 -0.11 -13.64 -13.80
CA ASN A 388 -1.17 -12.69 -14.14
C ASN A 388 -2.30 -12.82 -13.10
N PRO A 389 -2.65 -11.75 -12.34
CA PRO A 389 -3.63 -11.84 -11.26
C PRO A 389 -5.07 -12.17 -11.73
N PHE A 390 -5.32 -12.10 -13.02
CA PHE A 390 -6.62 -12.46 -13.63
C PHE A 390 -6.67 -13.90 -14.12
N ASP A 391 -5.52 -14.59 -14.21
CA ASP A 391 -5.44 -15.97 -14.68
C ASP A 391 -5.42 -16.94 -13.48
N VAL A 392 -6.59 -17.49 -13.19
CA VAL A 392 -6.82 -18.45 -12.11
C VAL A 392 -6.04 -19.74 -12.37
N SER A 393 -6.01 -20.23 -13.62
CA SER A 393 -5.33 -21.47 -13.99
C SER A 393 -3.82 -21.33 -13.88
N GLN A 394 -3.25 -20.21 -14.34
CA GLN A 394 -1.82 -19.91 -14.18
C GLN A 394 -1.45 -19.83 -12.69
N THR A 395 -2.29 -19.17 -11.88
CA THR A 395 -2.05 -19.05 -10.43
C THR A 395 -2.11 -20.43 -9.76
N ALA A 396 -3.07 -21.29 -10.12
CA ALA A 396 -3.15 -22.66 -9.60
C ALA A 396 -1.91 -23.48 -9.99
N GLN A 397 -1.43 -23.34 -11.23
CA GLN A 397 -0.21 -24.02 -11.69
C GLN A 397 1.03 -23.52 -10.94
N ALA A 398 1.15 -22.21 -10.70
CA ALA A 398 2.24 -21.64 -9.91
C ALA A 398 2.23 -22.11 -8.45
N LEU A 399 1.03 -22.25 -7.84
CA LEU A 399 0.90 -22.87 -6.52
C LEU A 399 1.37 -24.33 -6.52
N HIS A 400 1.03 -25.11 -7.56
CA HIS A 400 1.52 -26.48 -7.70
C HIS A 400 3.05 -26.54 -7.82
N GLU A 401 3.63 -25.68 -8.66
CA GLU A 401 5.08 -25.54 -8.83
C GLU A 401 5.77 -25.18 -7.51
N ALA A 402 5.24 -24.20 -6.79
CA ALA A 402 5.75 -23.79 -5.48
C ALA A 402 5.73 -24.93 -4.46
N LEU A 403 4.65 -25.71 -4.41
CA LEU A 403 4.49 -26.83 -3.47
C LEU A 403 5.37 -28.03 -3.82
N THR A 404 5.72 -28.23 -5.10
CA THR A 404 6.58 -29.32 -5.57
C THR A 404 8.05 -28.97 -5.64
N MET A 405 8.39 -27.70 -5.39
CA MET A 405 9.77 -27.22 -5.39
C MET A 405 10.61 -27.97 -4.35
N SER A 406 11.84 -28.37 -4.71
CA SER A 406 12.74 -29.01 -3.76
C SER A 406 13.07 -28.08 -2.60
N ASP A 407 13.36 -28.63 -1.43
CA ASP A 407 13.71 -27.84 -0.24
C ASP A 407 14.97 -26.98 -0.48
N GLU A 408 15.93 -27.49 -1.26
CA GLU A 408 17.14 -26.76 -1.64
C GLU A 408 16.81 -25.51 -2.49
N GLU A 409 16.03 -25.68 -3.57
CA GLU A 409 15.66 -24.59 -4.46
C GLU A 409 14.76 -23.57 -3.74
N ARG A 410 13.80 -24.04 -2.93
CA ARG A 410 12.94 -23.18 -2.13
C ARG A 410 13.76 -22.33 -1.15
N SER A 411 14.71 -22.93 -0.44
CA SER A 411 15.58 -22.23 0.51
C SER A 411 16.48 -21.21 -0.20
N ARG A 412 17.05 -21.58 -1.36
CA ARG A 412 17.89 -20.69 -2.17
C ARG A 412 17.08 -19.45 -2.62
N ARG A 413 15.89 -19.66 -3.20
CA ARG A 413 15.03 -18.56 -3.65
C ARG A 413 14.57 -17.69 -2.49
N SER A 414 14.13 -18.31 -1.40
CA SER A 414 13.70 -17.60 -0.20
C SER A 414 14.81 -16.70 0.38
N ALA A 415 16.05 -17.17 0.43
CA ALA A 415 17.18 -16.38 0.89
C ALA A 415 17.48 -15.18 -0.02
N ALA A 416 17.39 -15.36 -1.33
CA ALA A 416 17.54 -14.25 -2.29
C ALA A 416 16.41 -13.22 -2.18
N LEU A 417 15.15 -13.69 -2.07
CA LEU A 417 13.98 -12.86 -1.83
C LEU A 417 14.09 -12.07 -0.51
N ALA A 418 14.54 -12.71 0.58
CA ALA A 418 14.74 -12.05 1.87
C ALA A 418 15.81 -10.96 1.78
N THR A 419 16.91 -11.20 1.05
CA THR A 419 17.97 -10.23 0.81
C THR A 419 17.45 -9.01 0.05
N ALA A 420 16.73 -9.22 -1.05
CA ALA A 420 16.12 -8.15 -1.84
C ALA A 420 15.08 -7.36 -1.01
N SER A 421 14.27 -8.06 -0.20
CA SER A 421 13.25 -7.45 0.65
C SER A 421 13.80 -6.51 1.73
N ALA A 422 14.99 -6.79 2.25
CA ALA A 422 15.64 -6.02 3.30
C ALA A 422 16.60 -4.94 2.75
N ALA A 423 16.79 -4.84 1.43
CA ALA A 423 17.79 -3.95 0.82
C ALA A 423 17.54 -2.46 1.11
N MET A 424 16.26 -2.07 1.23
CA MET A 424 15.83 -0.69 1.46
C MET A 424 14.92 -0.59 2.70
N PRO A 425 15.45 -0.68 3.92
CA PRO A 425 14.63 -0.55 5.13
C PRO A 425 14.02 0.86 5.26
N PRO A 426 12.93 1.04 6.03
CA PRO A 426 12.20 2.32 6.12
C PRO A 426 13.07 3.52 6.48
N SER A 427 14.08 3.35 7.35
CA SER A 427 15.00 4.43 7.73
C SER A 427 15.85 4.91 6.54
N ARG A 428 16.37 3.99 5.74
CA ARG A 428 17.14 4.31 4.53
C ARG A 428 16.22 4.89 3.43
N TRP A 429 15.05 4.33 3.26
CA TRP A 429 14.04 4.83 2.33
C TRP A 429 13.67 6.30 2.61
N LEU A 430 13.52 6.68 3.89
CA LEU A 430 13.28 8.08 4.26
C LEU A 430 14.51 8.95 3.99
N ALA A 431 15.70 8.48 4.33
CA ALA A 431 16.95 9.21 4.10
C ALA A 431 17.18 9.50 2.61
N GLU A 432 16.95 8.51 1.74
CA GLU A 432 17.09 8.68 0.28
C GLU A 432 16.11 9.72 -0.30
N GLN A 433 14.90 9.83 0.24
CA GLN A 433 13.96 10.88 -0.18
C GLN A 433 14.43 12.28 0.24
N VAL A 434 14.99 12.40 1.46
CA VAL A 434 15.57 13.67 1.93
C VAL A 434 16.78 14.07 1.07
N GLU A 435 17.65 13.12 0.76
CA GLU A 435 18.80 13.35 -0.12
C GLU A 435 18.37 13.75 -1.54
N ALA A 436 17.38 13.06 -2.12
CA ALA A 436 16.83 13.38 -3.42
C ALA A 436 16.20 14.79 -3.45
N LEU A 437 15.52 15.16 -2.37
CA LEU A 437 14.98 16.51 -2.21
C LEU A 437 16.09 17.56 -2.16
N ASP A 438 17.16 17.32 -1.44
CA ASP A 438 18.30 18.25 -1.35
C ASP A 438 19.01 18.42 -2.70
N GLN A 439 19.13 17.36 -3.49
CA GLN A 439 19.72 17.40 -4.83
C GLN A 439 18.83 18.13 -5.84
N ALA A 440 17.52 18.00 -5.76
CA ALA A 440 16.56 18.64 -6.66
C ALA A 440 16.67 20.18 -6.69
N GLY A 441 17.22 20.82 -5.65
CA GLY A 441 17.39 22.26 -5.57
C GLY A 441 18.80 22.79 -5.85
N ALA A 442 19.71 21.92 -6.19
CA ALA A 442 21.09 22.30 -6.50
C ALA A 442 21.34 22.53 -8.02
N CYS A 443 20.30 22.42 -8.87
CA CYS A 443 20.39 22.58 -10.31
C CYS A 443 19.88 23.94 -10.80
#